data_8e1d316f48243118f40f5068f278c04b
#
_entry.id   8e1d316f48243118f40f5068f278c04b
#
_cell.length_a   1.000
_cell.length_b   1.000
_cell.length_c   1.000
_cell.angle_alpha   90.00
_cell.angle_beta   90.00
_cell.angle_gamma   90.00
#
_symmetry.space_group_name_H-M   'P 1'
#
loop_
_entity.id
_entity.type
_entity.pdbx_description
1 polymer ?
#
loop_
_entity_poly.entity_id
_entity_poly.type
_entity_poly.pdbx_seq_one_letter_code
_entity_poly.pdbx_strand_id
1 'polypeptide(L)'
;MDIRIIPQKLRGAVTPPASKSMAHRAVLAMALAGGTGTLSNLSDSQDIQATKRCVAALKDPRPEGELPFLDCGESGSTLRFLIPIALAVAGGGVFTGHGRLMERPQQPYFDIFDEKGIFYGQTDGVLTVRGTLTPGVYRLPGNVSSQFVTGLLYALPLLPGDSTIEITTPLESGGYVDMTLDMLEKFGISVQNKNYAVFHISGNQVYQGRDITVEGDWSQAGFWYSANFLDNQVAIQGLNADSTQGDRVVASLYWKLAKPGDADVDVSGCPDLLPPLAVMAAVRSGTTRFVNAARLRIKESDRLATTAALLNALGGHAEEGPDSLTVRGVPAFSGGTVDGANDHRIVMAAAIAATRYSAPVTILGAEAIRKSYPSFWEDYKQLGGVFDVF
;
A
#
# COMPACT_ATOMS: atom_id res chain seq x y z
N MET A 1 -13.32 -10.26 14.89
CA MET A 1 -13.17 -9.34 16.06
C MET A 1 -13.90 -8.06 15.73
N ASP A 2 -14.89 -7.74 16.54
CA ASP A 2 -15.66 -6.52 16.37
C ASP A 2 -15.37 -5.57 17.52
N ILE A 3 -15.40 -4.28 17.25
CA ILE A 3 -15.06 -3.24 18.22
C ILE A 3 -16.18 -2.22 18.28
N ARG A 4 -16.56 -1.84 19.50
CA ARG A 4 -17.47 -0.73 19.77
C ARG A 4 -16.70 0.42 20.41
N ILE A 5 -16.54 1.50 19.66
CA ILE A 5 -15.86 2.71 20.11
C ILE A 5 -16.84 3.62 20.83
N ILE A 6 -16.44 4.06 22.02
CA ILE A 6 -17.10 5.12 22.77
C ILE A 6 -16.44 6.45 22.37
N PRO A 7 -17.18 7.45 21.86
CA PRO A 7 -16.60 8.70 21.40
C PRO A 7 -15.77 9.39 22.46
N GLN A 8 -14.50 9.63 22.15
CA GLN A 8 -13.55 10.27 23.05
C GLN A 8 -12.52 11.05 22.23
N LYS A 9 -12.09 12.22 22.73
CA LYS A 9 -10.98 12.97 22.09
C LYS A 9 -9.65 12.32 22.42
N LEU A 10 -8.85 12.11 21.38
CA LEU A 10 -7.50 11.58 21.49
C LEU A 10 -6.51 12.71 21.80
N ARG A 11 -5.58 12.44 22.72
CA ARG A 11 -4.53 13.37 23.15
C ARG A 11 -3.25 12.63 23.47
N GLY A 12 -2.12 13.23 23.14
CA GLY A 12 -0.82 12.65 23.43
C GLY A 12 0.11 12.62 22.21
N ALA A 13 1.08 11.71 22.23
CA ALA A 13 2.02 11.53 21.15
C ALA A 13 1.94 10.09 20.61
N VAL A 14 2.12 9.96 19.30
CA VAL A 14 2.17 8.67 18.61
C VAL A 14 3.33 8.65 17.62
N THR A 15 3.99 7.50 17.52
CA THR A 15 4.96 7.21 16.49
C THR A 15 4.34 6.18 15.55
N PRO A 16 3.96 6.56 14.33
CA PRO A 16 3.44 5.60 13.35
C PRO A 16 4.41 4.44 13.14
N PRO A 17 3.94 3.23 12.81
CA PRO A 17 4.81 2.09 12.58
C PRO A 17 5.77 2.36 11.42
N ALA A 18 6.76 1.51 11.26
CA ALA A 18 7.63 1.52 10.10
C ALA A 18 6.83 1.42 8.79
N SER A 19 7.25 2.18 7.77
CA SER A 19 6.59 2.21 6.47
C SER A 19 6.54 0.82 5.85
N LYS A 20 5.31 0.29 5.68
CA LYS A 20 5.08 -0.98 5.02
C LYS A 20 5.67 -0.99 3.60
N SER A 21 5.45 0.08 2.85
CA SER A 21 5.93 0.21 1.47
C SER A 21 7.45 0.23 1.36
N MET A 22 8.15 0.88 2.30
CA MET A 22 9.61 0.86 2.38
C MET A 22 10.12 -0.49 2.89
N ALA A 23 9.45 -1.10 3.87
CA ALA A 23 9.83 -2.38 4.44
C ALA A 23 9.82 -3.53 3.41
N HIS A 24 8.77 -3.64 2.58
CA HIS A 24 8.75 -4.60 1.46
C HIS A 24 9.99 -4.45 0.58
N ARG A 25 10.32 -3.23 0.21
CA ARG A 25 11.46 -2.91 -0.65
C ARG A 25 12.79 -3.26 -0.01
N ALA A 26 12.97 -2.92 1.26
CA ALA A 26 14.19 -3.21 2.01
C ALA A 26 14.40 -4.73 2.20
N VAL A 27 13.33 -5.47 2.52
CA VAL A 27 13.40 -6.94 2.68
C VAL A 27 13.80 -7.62 1.38
N LEU A 28 13.25 -7.19 0.24
CA LEU A 28 13.59 -7.76 -1.07
C LEU A 28 15.01 -7.40 -1.48
N ALA A 29 15.43 -6.13 -1.36
CA ALA A 29 16.79 -5.71 -1.70
C ALA A 29 17.84 -6.45 -0.84
N MET A 30 17.58 -6.57 0.46
CA MET A 30 18.43 -7.32 1.38
C MET A 30 18.53 -8.81 1.00
N ALA A 31 17.42 -9.40 0.58
CA ALA A 31 17.42 -10.79 0.14
C ALA A 31 18.24 -10.99 -1.13
N LEU A 32 18.14 -10.09 -2.10
CA LEU A 32 18.90 -10.11 -3.34
C LEU A 32 20.38 -9.79 -3.12
N ALA A 33 20.71 -9.05 -2.06
CA ALA A 33 22.09 -8.81 -1.60
C ALA A 33 22.71 -9.99 -0.81
N GLY A 34 22.09 -11.17 -0.85
CA GLY A 34 22.56 -12.34 -0.11
C GLY A 34 22.34 -12.29 1.40
N GLY A 35 21.58 -11.31 1.90
CA GLY A 35 21.29 -11.14 3.33
C GLY A 35 22.43 -10.48 4.12
N THR A 36 23.40 -9.85 3.47
CA THR A 36 24.47 -9.10 4.13
C THR A 36 23.99 -7.72 4.57
N GLY A 37 24.22 -7.34 5.84
CA GLY A 37 23.71 -6.11 6.45
C GLY A 37 22.53 -6.37 7.41
N THR A 38 21.98 -5.29 7.95
CA THR A 38 20.91 -5.34 8.95
C THR A 38 19.69 -4.52 8.54
N LEU A 39 18.48 -5.03 8.82
CA LEU A 39 17.25 -4.29 8.71
C LEU A 39 16.69 -4.04 10.10
N SER A 40 16.51 -2.77 10.45
CA SER A 40 15.93 -2.34 11.72
C SER A 40 14.62 -1.59 11.51
N ASN A 41 13.84 -1.46 12.57
CA ASN A 41 12.52 -0.84 12.56
C ASN A 41 11.59 -1.47 11.50
N LEU A 42 11.42 -2.79 11.53
CA LEU A 42 10.46 -3.50 10.70
C LEU A 42 9.15 -3.71 11.45
N SER A 43 8.03 -3.43 10.81
CA SER A 43 6.71 -3.76 11.34
C SER A 43 6.47 -5.27 11.32
N ASP A 44 5.76 -5.79 12.32
CA ASP A 44 5.28 -7.17 12.37
C ASP A 44 3.94 -7.36 11.63
N SER A 45 3.61 -6.46 10.73
CA SER A 45 2.40 -6.55 9.92
C SER A 45 2.35 -7.82 9.08
N GLN A 46 1.14 -8.36 8.89
CA GLN A 46 0.93 -9.61 8.15
C GLN A 46 1.53 -9.55 6.72
N ASP A 47 1.44 -8.39 6.06
CA ASP A 47 2.00 -8.18 4.73
C ASP A 47 3.53 -8.30 4.72
N ILE A 48 4.23 -7.74 5.71
CA ILE A 48 5.69 -7.86 5.82
C ILE A 48 6.11 -9.27 6.19
N GLN A 49 5.38 -9.93 7.07
CA GLN A 49 5.62 -11.34 7.40
C GLN A 49 5.44 -12.26 6.17
N ALA A 50 4.43 -11.98 5.32
CA ALA A 50 4.27 -12.72 4.05
C ALA A 50 5.50 -12.54 3.14
N THR A 51 6.01 -11.30 2.98
CA THR A 51 7.22 -11.07 2.17
C THR A 51 8.42 -11.82 2.74
N LYS A 52 8.63 -11.79 4.06
CA LYS A 52 9.74 -12.51 4.71
C LYS A 52 9.66 -14.02 4.47
N ARG A 53 8.46 -14.62 4.62
CA ARG A 53 8.24 -16.06 4.34
C ARG A 53 8.52 -16.41 2.89
N CYS A 54 7.99 -15.63 1.95
CA CYS A 54 8.22 -15.87 0.52
C CYS A 54 9.71 -15.74 0.13
N VAL A 55 10.41 -14.75 0.70
CA VAL A 55 11.85 -14.57 0.49
C VAL A 55 12.65 -15.78 1.04
N ALA A 56 12.27 -16.30 2.21
CA ALA A 56 12.88 -17.52 2.74
C ALA A 56 12.64 -18.70 1.81
N ALA A 57 11.38 -18.92 1.38
CA ALA A 57 11.03 -19.99 0.46
C ALA A 57 11.74 -19.89 -0.90
N LEU A 58 12.05 -18.68 -1.39
CA LEU A 58 12.88 -18.50 -2.59
C LEU A 58 14.31 -19.01 -2.44
N LYS A 59 14.86 -18.96 -1.23
CA LYS A 59 16.24 -19.39 -0.92
C LYS A 59 16.36 -20.84 -0.52
N ASP A 60 15.27 -21.51 -0.18
CA ASP A 60 15.29 -22.90 0.27
C ASP A 60 15.82 -23.81 -0.86
N PRO A 61 16.73 -24.74 -0.55
CA PRO A 61 17.19 -25.73 -1.50
C PRO A 61 16.02 -26.56 -2.05
N ARG A 62 15.99 -26.78 -3.35
CA ARG A 62 14.93 -27.53 -4.06
C ARG A 62 15.55 -28.49 -5.08
N PRO A 63 14.86 -29.58 -5.40
CA PRO A 63 15.19 -30.41 -6.56
C PRO A 63 15.20 -29.56 -7.85
N GLU A 64 16.02 -29.96 -8.81
CA GLU A 64 16.10 -29.29 -10.10
C GLU A 64 14.73 -29.32 -10.81
N GLY A 65 14.29 -28.15 -11.31
CA GLY A 65 13.01 -27.99 -11.99
C GLY A 65 11.78 -27.82 -11.07
N GLU A 66 11.94 -27.94 -9.75
CA GLU A 66 10.89 -27.64 -8.79
C GLU A 66 10.80 -26.12 -8.53
N LEU A 67 9.58 -25.57 -8.56
CA LEU A 67 9.34 -24.15 -8.31
C LEU A 67 9.08 -23.88 -6.81
N PRO A 68 9.53 -22.72 -6.30
CA PRO A 68 9.21 -22.31 -4.94
C PRO A 68 7.71 -22.09 -4.76
N PHE A 69 7.16 -22.54 -3.64
CA PHE A 69 5.79 -22.24 -3.23
C PHE A 69 5.79 -20.96 -2.36
N LEU A 70 5.03 -19.95 -2.80
CA LEU A 70 5.08 -18.59 -2.28
C LEU A 70 3.67 -18.16 -1.80
N ASP A 71 3.40 -18.35 -0.50
CA ASP A 71 2.18 -17.86 0.14
C ASP A 71 2.31 -16.37 0.44
N CYS A 72 1.67 -15.55 -0.40
CA CYS A 72 1.69 -14.10 -0.31
C CYS A 72 0.71 -13.52 0.72
N GLY A 73 -0.06 -14.36 1.43
CA GLY A 73 -1.09 -13.91 2.35
C GLY A 73 -2.13 -13.06 1.62
N GLU A 74 -2.38 -11.83 2.08
CA GLU A 74 -3.24 -10.87 1.38
C GLU A 74 -2.43 -9.71 0.75
N SER A 75 -1.10 -9.84 0.70
CA SER A 75 -0.19 -8.77 0.28
C SER A 75 -0.02 -8.68 -1.23
N GLY A 76 -0.65 -7.67 -1.86
CA GLY A 76 -0.45 -7.36 -3.28
C GLY A 76 0.98 -6.95 -3.62
N SER A 77 1.70 -6.32 -2.69
CA SER A 77 3.11 -5.97 -2.89
C SER A 77 3.98 -7.23 -2.93
N THR A 78 3.77 -8.17 -2.01
CA THR A 78 4.50 -9.43 -1.98
C THR A 78 4.31 -10.19 -3.29
N LEU A 79 3.07 -10.39 -3.73
CA LEU A 79 2.77 -11.11 -4.97
C LEU A 79 3.43 -10.45 -6.18
N ARG A 80 3.13 -9.16 -6.42
CA ARG A 80 3.56 -8.46 -7.64
C ARG A 80 5.05 -8.20 -7.71
N PHE A 81 5.71 -8.00 -6.57
CA PHE A 81 7.16 -7.82 -6.56
C PHE A 81 7.88 -9.14 -6.80
N LEU A 82 7.38 -10.24 -6.23
CA LEU A 82 8.06 -11.52 -6.29
C LEU A 82 7.86 -12.27 -7.60
N ILE A 83 6.80 -12.02 -8.36
CA ILE A 83 6.59 -12.69 -9.65
C ILE A 83 7.81 -12.54 -10.58
N PRO A 84 8.28 -11.32 -10.95
CA PRO A 84 9.45 -11.18 -11.81
C PRO A 84 10.77 -11.55 -11.09
N ILE A 85 10.86 -11.34 -9.77
CA ILE A 85 12.04 -11.76 -8.99
C ILE A 85 12.19 -13.28 -9.05
N ALA A 86 11.12 -14.04 -8.81
CA ALA A 86 11.15 -15.50 -8.86
C ALA A 86 11.52 -16.03 -10.27
N LEU A 87 11.03 -15.38 -11.33
CA LEU A 87 11.46 -15.69 -12.69
C LEU A 87 12.96 -15.45 -12.90
N ALA A 88 13.51 -14.37 -12.33
CA ALA A 88 14.93 -14.04 -12.49
C ALA A 88 15.86 -14.97 -11.70
N VAL A 89 15.46 -15.42 -10.50
CA VAL A 89 16.34 -16.14 -9.57
C VAL A 89 16.04 -17.63 -9.42
N ALA A 90 14.81 -18.08 -9.79
CA ALA A 90 14.35 -19.46 -9.57
C ALA A 90 13.65 -20.08 -10.80
N GLY A 91 13.61 -19.39 -11.94
CA GLY A 91 12.90 -19.86 -13.13
C GLY A 91 11.37 -19.86 -12.98
N GLY A 92 10.84 -19.18 -11.97
CA GLY A 92 9.40 -19.05 -11.72
C GLY A 92 9.00 -19.30 -10.27
N GLY A 93 7.70 -19.48 -10.05
CA GLY A 93 7.13 -19.74 -8.73
C GLY A 93 5.68 -20.18 -8.78
N VAL A 94 5.22 -20.80 -7.70
CA VAL A 94 3.82 -21.13 -7.44
C VAL A 94 3.33 -20.18 -6.36
N PHE A 95 2.43 -19.27 -6.71
CA PHE A 95 1.94 -18.20 -5.84
C PHE A 95 0.53 -18.49 -5.37
N THR A 96 0.27 -18.28 -4.10
CA THR A 96 -1.06 -18.33 -3.51
C THR A 96 -1.30 -17.14 -2.58
N GLY A 97 -2.55 -16.96 -2.19
CA GLY A 97 -2.94 -15.92 -1.25
C GLY A 97 -4.36 -16.06 -0.76
N HIS A 98 -4.75 -15.18 0.14
CA HIS A 98 -6.05 -15.19 0.79
C HIS A 98 -6.86 -13.92 0.47
N GLY A 99 -8.12 -13.89 0.93
CA GLY A 99 -9.02 -12.78 0.66
C GLY A 99 -9.17 -12.55 -0.84
N ARG A 100 -9.15 -11.31 -1.26
CA ARG A 100 -9.27 -10.91 -2.68
C ARG A 100 -7.95 -10.94 -3.46
N LEU A 101 -6.82 -11.35 -2.86
CA LEU A 101 -5.50 -11.18 -3.49
C LEU A 101 -5.42 -11.82 -4.87
N MET A 102 -5.89 -13.07 -4.99
CA MET A 102 -5.77 -13.81 -6.24
C MET A 102 -6.81 -13.42 -7.30
N GLU A 103 -7.82 -12.62 -6.91
CA GLU A 103 -8.80 -12.02 -7.84
C GLU A 103 -8.29 -10.69 -8.43
N ARG A 104 -7.29 -10.07 -7.80
CA ARG A 104 -6.73 -8.80 -8.28
C ARG A 104 -6.00 -9.01 -9.60
N PRO A 105 -6.20 -8.12 -10.61
CA PRO A 105 -5.66 -8.34 -11.95
C PRO A 105 -4.13 -8.41 -11.96
N GLN A 106 -3.60 -9.39 -12.73
CA GLN A 106 -2.18 -9.54 -13.04
C GLN A 106 -1.91 -9.31 -14.54
N GLN A 107 -2.89 -8.84 -15.28
CA GLN A 107 -2.84 -8.69 -16.73
C GLN A 107 -1.58 -7.96 -17.25
N PRO A 108 -1.05 -6.88 -16.60
CA PRO A 108 0.19 -6.25 -17.06
C PRO A 108 1.39 -7.19 -17.12
N TYR A 109 1.45 -8.20 -16.25
CA TYR A 109 2.48 -9.25 -16.35
C TYR A 109 2.11 -10.31 -17.39
N PHE A 110 0.85 -10.69 -17.50
CA PHE A 110 0.41 -11.70 -18.46
C PHE A 110 0.68 -11.26 -19.90
N ASP A 111 0.43 -9.99 -20.22
CA ASP A 111 0.76 -9.43 -21.54
C ASP A 111 2.27 -9.53 -21.84
N ILE A 112 3.13 -9.26 -20.88
CA ILE A 112 4.59 -9.44 -20.98
C ILE A 112 4.94 -10.91 -21.16
N PHE A 113 4.28 -11.81 -20.45
CA PHE A 113 4.56 -13.25 -20.49
C PHE A 113 4.18 -13.84 -21.85
N ASP A 114 3.05 -13.42 -22.42
CA ASP A 114 2.65 -13.81 -23.78
C ASP A 114 3.69 -13.35 -24.81
N GLU A 115 4.17 -12.09 -24.72
CA GLU A 115 5.21 -11.57 -25.61
C GLU A 115 6.54 -12.34 -25.50
N LYS A 116 6.90 -12.76 -24.27
CA LYS A 116 8.21 -13.38 -23.99
C LYS A 116 8.18 -14.91 -23.93
N GLY A 117 7.02 -15.55 -24.16
CA GLY A 117 6.87 -17.00 -24.12
C GLY A 117 7.04 -17.59 -22.70
N ILE A 118 6.72 -16.84 -21.67
CA ILE A 118 6.75 -17.29 -20.28
C ILE A 118 5.40 -17.96 -19.95
N PHE A 119 5.45 -19.19 -19.46
CA PHE A 119 4.25 -19.90 -19.05
C PHE A 119 3.63 -19.28 -17.79
N TYR A 120 2.32 -19.11 -17.81
CA TYR A 120 1.52 -18.81 -16.62
C TYR A 120 0.18 -19.55 -16.67
N GLY A 121 -0.34 -19.88 -15.50
CA GLY A 121 -1.66 -20.47 -15.35
C GLY A 121 -2.21 -20.18 -13.96
N GLN A 122 -3.48 -19.84 -13.89
CA GLN A 122 -4.16 -19.59 -12.62
C GLN A 122 -5.37 -20.50 -12.47
N THR A 123 -5.36 -21.32 -11.43
CA THR A 123 -6.44 -22.28 -11.13
C THR A 123 -6.62 -22.36 -9.62
N ASP A 124 -7.86 -22.33 -9.16
CA ASP A 124 -8.23 -22.50 -7.74
C ASP A 124 -7.47 -21.55 -6.77
N GLY A 125 -7.25 -20.29 -7.19
CA GLY A 125 -6.53 -19.32 -6.37
C GLY A 125 -5.02 -19.50 -6.32
N VAL A 126 -4.47 -20.38 -7.19
CA VAL A 126 -3.02 -20.61 -7.32
C VAL A 126 -2.55 -20.10 -8.68
N LEU A 127 -1.57 -19.22 -8.69
CA LEU A 127 -0.91 -18.74 -9.90
C LEU A 127 0.45 -19.44 -10.04
N THR A 128 0.63 -20.20 -11.10
CA THR A 128 1.93 -20.77 -11.48
C THR A 128 2.55 -19.97 -12.60
N VAL A 129 3.79 -19.54 -12.44
CA VAL A 129 4.58 -18.85 -13.45
C VAL A 129 5.88 -19.61 -13.65
N ARG A 130 6.26 -19.93 -14.90
CA ARG A 130 7.48 -20.69 -15.22
C ARG A 130 8.13 -20.16 -16.49
N GLY A 131 9.42 -19.92 -16.45
CA GLY A 131 10.20 -19.48 -17.61
C GLY A 131 11.40 -18.65 -17.18
N THR A 132 12.00 -17.96 -18.13
CA THR A 132 13.19 -17.12 -17.91
C THR A 132 12.90 -15.72 -18.42
N LEU A 133 13.12 -14.71 -17.59
CA LEU A 133 13.18 -13.34 -18.05
C LEU A 133 14.42 -13.14 -18.93
N THR A 134 14.25 -12.50 -20.06
CA THR A 134 15.35 -12.19 -21.00
C THR A 134 15.55 -10.68 -21.08
N PRO A 135 16.79 -10.19 -21.25
CA PRO A 135 17.03 -8.77 -21.50
C PRO A 135 16.19 -8.23 -22.66
N GLY A 136 15.88 -6.94 -22.67
CA GLY A 136 15.13 -6.29 -23.74
C GLY A 136 14.04 -5.34 -23.24
N VAL A 137 13.02 -5.11 -24.08
CA VAL A 137 11.95 -4.16 -23.78
C VAL A 137 10.80 -4.83 -23.04
N TYR A 138 10.25 -4.13 -22.06
CA TYR A 138 9.10 -4.51 -21.24
C TYR A 138 8.07 -3.37 -21.28
N ARG A 139 6.90 -3.61 -21.84
CA ARG A 139 5.84 -2.61 -21.97
C ARG A 139 4.72 -2.89 -20.98
N LEU A 140 4.32 -1.87 -20.24
CA LEU A 140 3.19 -1.99 -19.30
C LEU A 140 2.48 -0.65 -19.07
N PRO A 141 1.17 -0.70 -18.72
CA PRO A 141 0.42 0.51 -18.42
C PRO A 141 0.83 1.09 -17.06
N GLY A 142 0.95 2.42 -16.98
CA GLY A 142 1.30 3.15 -15.75
C GLY A 142 0.11 3.40 -14.81
N ASN A 143 -1.11 3.24 -15.28
CA ASN A 143 -2.34 3.59 -14.57
C ASN A 143 -3.05 2.41 -13.87
N VAL A 144 -2.48 1.20 -13.89
CA VAL A 144 -3.04 0.04 -13.18
C VAL A 144 -2.45 -0.08 -11.77
N SER A 145 -1.14 -0.22 -11.66
CA SER A 145 -0.43 -0.23 -10.39
C SER A 145 1.07 -0.06 -10.57
N SER A 146 1.68 0.83 -9.79
CA SER A 146 3.14 0.99 -9.72
C SER A 146 3.87 -0.27 -9.20
N GLN A 147 3.15 -1.24 -8.63
CA GLN A 147 3.73 -2.49 -8.14
C GLN A 147 4.30 -3.35 -9.28
N PHE A 148 3.71 -3.29 -10.49
CA PHE A 148 4.24 -4.00 -11.65
C PHE A 148 5.59 -3.44 -12.10
N VAL A 149 5.71 -2.11 -12.13
CA VAL A 149 6.99 -1.43 -12.41
C VAL A 149 8.04 -1.79 -11.35
N THR A 150 7.66 -1.72 -10.08
CA THR A 150 8.55 -2.06 -8.95
C THR A 150 9.10 -3.48 -9.05
N GLY A 151 8.26 -4.47 -9.33
CA GLY A 151 8.72 -5.86 -9.46
C GLY A 151 9.75 -6.05 -10.58
N LEU A 152 9.53 -5.44 -11.75
CA LEU A 152 10.50 -5.46 -12.85
C LEU A 152 11.79 -4.72 -12.49
N LEU A 153 11.71 -3.57 -11.83
CA LEU A 153 12.88 -2.81 -11.40
C LEU A 153 13.78 -3.61 -10.44
N TYR A 154 13.22 -4.52 -9.65
CA TYR A 154 14.01 -5.44 -8.81
C TYR A 154 14.62 -6.61 -9.59
N ALA A 155 13.93 -7.11 -10.59
CA ALA A 155 14.36 -8.32 -11.30
C ALA A 155 15.33 -8.05 -12.45
N LEU A 156 15.09 -7.00 -13.24
CA LEU A 156 15.83 -6.73 -14.48
C LEU A 156 17.32 -6.43 -14.29
N PRO A 157 17.79 -5.79 -13.20
CA PRO A 157 19.21 -5.61 -12.95
C PRO A 157 20.01 -6.92 -12.87
N LEU A 158 19.36 -8.02 -12.51
CA LEU A 158 19.98 -9.34 -12.34
C LEU A 158 20.24 -10.05 -13.68
N LEU A 159 19.62 -9.61 -14.76
CA LEU A 159 19.68 -10.27 -16.07
C LEU A 159 21.05 -10.07 -16.74
N PRO A 160 21.46 -10.97 -17.65
CA PRO A 160 22.78 -10.91 -18.30
C PRO A 160 22.94 -9.82 -19.36
N GLY A 161 22.00 -8.92 -19.51
CA GLY A 161 22.03 -7.80 -20.46
C GLY A 161 21.05 -6.72 -20.11
N ASP A 162 21.12 -5.61 -20.85
CA ASP A 162 20.35 -4.40 -20.58
C ASP A 162 18.86 -4.57 -20.89
N SER A 163 18.06 -3.88 -20.12
CA SER A 163 16.60 -3.89 -20.28
C SER A 163 16.02 -2.48 -20.25
N THR A 164 14.84 -2.32 -20.82
CA THR A 164 14.10 -1.07 -20.82
C THR A 164 12.66 -1.34 -20.42
N ILE A 165 12.13 -0.56 -19.48
CA ILE A 165 10.70 -0.55 -19.17
C ILE A 165 10.10 0.67 -19.87
N GLU A 166 9.11 0.45 -20.73
CA GLU A 166 8.32 1.50 -21.41
C GLU A 166 6.93 1.57 -20.78
N ILE A 167 6.58 2.73 -20.26
CA ILE A 167 5.26 2.98 -19.65
C ILE A 167 4.32 3.51 -20.72
N THR A 168 3.27 2.76 -21.04
CA THR A 168 2.39 3.03 -22.18
C THR A 168 1.26 4.02 -21.91
N THR A 169 0.96 4.30 -20.62
CA THR A 169 0.02 5.34 -20.18
C THR A 169 0.67 6.17 -19.07
N PRO A 170 0.20 7.38 -18.75
CA PRO A 170 0.79 8.15 -17.65
C PRO A 170 0.94 7.33 -16.38
N LEU A 171 2.11 7.41 -15.73
CA LEU A 171 2.38 6.68 -14.50
C LEU A 171 1.66 7.32 -13.33
N GLU A 172 0.73 6.60 -12.76
CA GLU A 172 0.14 6.95 -11.47
C GLU A 172 0.99 6.43 -10.32
N SER A 173 0.92 7.11 -9.15
CA SER A 173 1.73 6.76 -7.96
C SER A 173 3.24 6.78 -8.22
N GLY A 174 3.74 7.81 -8.90
CA GLY A 174 5.19 8.00 -9.12
C GLY A 174 5.99 7.91 -7.82
N GLY A 175 5.51 8.48 -6.71
CA GLY A 175 6.17 8.40 -5.41
C GLY A 175 6.44 6.97 -4.91
N TYR A 176 5.63 5.97 -5.31
CA TYR A 176 5.94 4.57 -4.99
C TYR A 176 7.08 4.01 -5.86
N VAL A 177 7.26 4.53 -7.07
CA VAL A 177 8.42 4.21 -7.91
C VAL A 177 9.66 4.92 -7.37
N ASP A 178 9.54 6.16 -6.89
CA ASP A 178 10.64 6.89 -6.25
C ASP A 178 11.19 6.16 -5.02
N MET A 179 10.31 5.62 -4.17
CA MET A 179 10.73 4.75 -3.06
C MET A 179 11.48 3.50 -3.55
N THR A 180 11.13 2.99 -4.72
CA THR A 180 11.83 1.83 -5.32
C THR A 180 13.20 2.24 -5.81
N LEU A 181 13.30 3.33 -6.55
CA LEU A 181 14.57 3.85 -7.07
C LEU A 181 15.54 4.22 -5.95
N ASP A 182 15.05 4.92 -4.90
CA ASP A 182 15.83 5.24 -3.70
C ASP A 182 16.38 3.97 -3.01
N MET A 183 15.53 2.94 -2.86
CA MET A 183 15.97 1.69 -2.25
C MET A 183 16.98 0.95 -3.12
N LEU A 184 16.78 0.89 -4.43
CA LEU A 184 17.70 0.27 -5.38
C LEU A 184 19.06 0.97 -5.35
N GLU A 185 19.09 2.30 -5.37
CA GLU A 185 20.32 3.10 -5.28
C GLU A 185 21.08 2.82 -3.98
N LYS A 186 20.39 2.76 -2.84
CA LYS A 186 20.96 2.38 -1.54
C LYS A 186 21.63 1.01 -1.58
N PHE A 187 21.11 0.07 -2.35
CA PHE A 187 21.69 -1.27 -2.54
C PHE A 187 22.63 -1.38 -3.74
N GLY A 188 23.07 -0.25 -4.30
CA GLY A 188 24.08 -0.20 -5.36
C GLY A 188 23.55 -0.49 -6.78
N ILE A 189 22.25 -0.49 -6.96
CA ILE A 189 21.59 -0.71 -8.26
C ILE A 189 21.27 0.65 -8.91
N SER A 190 21.72 0.83 -10.15
CA SER A 190 21.49 2.04 -10.94
C SER A 190 20.39 1.84 -11.96
N VAL A 191 19.45 2.79 -12.01
CA VAL A 191 18.36 2.85 -12.99
C VAL A 191 18.26 4.27 -13.53
N GLN A 192 18.23 4.42 -14.84
CA GLN A 192 17.99 5.73 -15.48
C GLN A 192 16.50 5.92 -15.69
N ASN A 193 15.89 6.84 -14.93
CA ASN A 193 14.49 7.22 -15.10
C ASN A 193 14.36 8.42 -16.05
N LYS A 194 13.67 8.24 -17.16
CA LYS A 194 13.32 9.31 -18.11
C LYS A 194 11.87 9.72 -17.93
N ASN A 195 11.62 10.63 -17.01
CA ASN A 195 10.30 11.24 -16.74
C ASN A 195 9.18 10.21 -16.48
N TYR A 196 9.49 9.10 -15.83
CA TYR A 196 8.56 7.99 -15.54
C TYR A 196 7.93 7.35 -16.81
N ALA A 197 8.34 7.74 -17.99
CA ALA A 197 7.89 7.15 -19.25
C ALA A 197 8.78 5.96 -19.67
N VAL A 198 10.08 6.06 -19.41
CA VAL A 198 11.06 5.02 -19.78
C VAL A 198 12.08 4.86 -18.65
N PHE A 199 12.35 3.60 -18.29
CA PHE A 199 13.42 3.26 -17.36
C PHE A 199 14.45 2.40 -18.11
N HIS A 200 15.72 2.82 -18.12
CA HIS A 200 16.83 2.04 -18.66
C HIS A 200 17.57 1.37 -17.50
N ILE A 201 17.75 0.07 -17.59
CA ILE A 201 18.35 -0.79 -16.56
C ILE A 201 19.50 -1.57 -17.20
N SER A 202 20.74 -1.30 -16.77
CA SER A 202 21.86 -2.13 -17.15
C SER A 202 21.75 -3.50 -16.48
N GLY A 203 22.10 -4.55 -17.21
CA GLY A 203 22.13 -5.90 -16.67
C GLY A 203 23.40 -6.20 -15.87
N ASN A 204 23.52 -7.43 -15.36
CA ASN A 204 24.65 -7.91 -14.56
C ASN A 204 24.98 -7.06 -13.33
N GLN A 205 24.00 -6.34 -12.78
CA GLN A 205 24.18 -5.60 -11.54
C GLN A 205 24.07 -6.54 -10.34
N VAL A 206 24.80 -6.20 -9.28
CA VAL A 206 24.85 -6.99 -8.04
C VAL A 206 24.37 -6.11 -6.89
N TYR A 207 23.35 -6.58 -6.18
CA TYR A 207 22.87 -5.94 -4.97
C TYR A 207 23.94 -5.98 -3.88
N GLN A 208 24.21 -4.85 -3.25
CA GLN A 208 25.18 -4.71 -2.18
C GLN A 208 24.47 -4.60 -0.83
N GLY A 209 24.87 -5.44 0.13
CA GLY A 209 24.29 -5.39 1.47
C GLY A 209 24.53 -4.04 2.18
N ARG A 210 23.53 -3.61 2.93
CA ARG A 210 23.52 -2.34 3.66
C ARG A 210 22.78 -2.47 4.99
N ASP A 211 23.12 -1.63 5.93
CA ASP A 211 22.33 -1.42 7.13
C ASP A 211 21.24 -0.38 6.81
N ILE A 212 19.98 -0.78 6.96
CA ILE A 212 18.80 0.06 6.68
C ILE A 212 17.91 0.11 7.90
N THR A 213 17.60 1.32 8.34
CA THR A 213 16.50 1.57 9.29
C THR A 213 15.29 2.07 8.50
N VAL A 214 14.19 1.32 8.57
CA VAL A 214 12.95 1.70 7.86
C VAL A 214 12.32 2.88 8.58
N GLU A 215 12.01 3.94 7.85
CA GLU A 215 11.39 5.16 8.38
C GLU A 215 9.91 4.98 8.70
N GLY A 216 9.34 5.94 9.46
CA GLY A 216 7.91 5.96 9.82
C GLY A 216 6.99 6.06 8.60
N ASP A 217 5.81 5.49 8.70
CA ASP A 217 4.82 5.35 7.61
C ASP A 217 3.95 6.60 7.48
N TRP A 218 4.12 7.35 6.40
CA TRP A 218 3.29 8.52 6.08
C TRP A 218 1.85 8.17 5.73
N SER A 219 1.58 6.99 5.17
CA SER A 219 0.22 6.50 4.95
C SER A 219 -0.53 6.31 6.28
N GLN A 220 0.14 5.71 7.27
CA GLN A 220 -0.44 5.49 8.60
C GLN A 220 -0.56 6.80 9.37
N ALA A 221 0.41 7.70 9.22
CA ALA A 221 0.32 9.05 9.77
C ALA A 221 -0.92 9.80 9.28
N GLY A 222 -1.38 9.53 8.06
CA GLY A 222 -2.60 10.10 7.48
C GLY A 222 -3.83 9.98 8.39
N PHE A 223 -3.96 8.87 9.14
CA PHE A 223 -5.06 8.69 10.10
C PHE A 223 -4.95 9.64 11.30
N TRP A 224 -3.74 9.85 11.81
CA TRP A 224 -3.51 10.80 12.90
C TRP A 224 -3.63 12.26 12.47
N TYR A 225 -3.25 12.59 11.23
CA TYR A 225 -3.60 13.88 10.61
C TYR A 225 -5.12 14.06 10.54
N SER A 226 -5.85 13.02 10.12
CA SER A 226 -7.31 13.03 10.12
C SER A 226 -7.89 13.19 11.52
N ALA A 227 -7.34 12.52 12.52
CA ALA A 227 -7.73 12.72 13.93
C ALA A 227 -7.60 14.20 14.33
N ASN A 228 -6.47 14.84 14.06
CA ASN A 228 -6.24 16.25 14.37
C ASN A 228 -7.22 17.17 13.62
N PHE A 229 -7.60 16.83 12.40
CA PHE A 229 -8.61 17.56 11.64
C PHE A 229 -10.00 17.50 12.32
N LEU A 230 -10.25 16.45 13.08
CA LEU A 230 -11.46 16.25 13.89
C LEU A 230 -11.31 16.79 15.33
N ASP A 231 -10.46 17.79 15.56
CA ASP A 231 -10.21 18.46 16.85
C ASP A 231 -9.59 17.52 17.93
N ASN A 232 -8.86 16.48 17.54
CA ASN A 232 -8.00 15.75 18.44
C ASN A 232 -6.65 16.48 18.58
N GLN A 233 -5.81 16.08 19.53
CA GLN A 233 -4.52 16.71 19.84
C GLN A 233 -3.43 15.62 19.91
N VAL A 234 -3.08 15.08 18.74
CA VAL A 234 -2.10 14.00 18.60
C VAL A 234 -0.81 14.55 18.00
N ALA A 235 0.27 14.53 18.77
CA ALA A 235 1.61 14.84 18.28
C ALA A 235 2.15 13.62 17.50
N ILE A 236 2.35 13.78 16.20
CA ILE A 236 2.86 12.70 15.32
C ILE A 236 4.39 12.82 15.29
N GLN A 237 5.09 11.76 15.74
CA GLN A 237 6.54 11.73 15.87
C GLN A 237 7.17 10.69 14.93
N GLY A 238 8.50 10.74 14.75
CA GLY A 238 9.26 9.72 14.03
C GLY A 238 9.08 9.68 12.52
N LEU A 239 8.49 10.73 11.93
CA LEU A 239 8.38 10.86 10.47
C LEU A 239 9.59 11.60 9.89
N ASN A 240 10.07 11.11 8.75
CA ASN A 240 11.09 11.79 7.96
C ASN A 240 10.42 12.83 7.04
N ALA A 241 10.71 14.11 7.26
CA ALA A 241 10.17 15.21 6.44
C ALA A 241 10.69 15.18 4.98
N ASP A 242 11.86 14.59 4.74
CA ASP A 242 12.49 14.48 3.42
C ASP A 242 12.25 13.11 2.76
N SER A 243 11.27 12.34 3.30
CA SER A 243 10.92 11.02 2.79
C SER A 243 10.49 11.05 1.32
N THR A 244 10.86 10.00 0.58
CA THR A 244 10.36 9.74 -0.79
C THR A 244 8.94 9.16 -0.80
N GLN A 245 8.33 8.88 0.35
CA GLN A 245 6.95 8.41 0.43
C GLN A 245 5.97 9.44 -0.14
N GLY A 246 5.24 9.08 -1.21
CA GLY A 246 4.27 9.96 -1.87
C GLY A 246 3.17 10.45 -0.91
N ASP A 247 2.81 9.63 0.07
CA ASP A 247 1.76 9.92 1.05
C ASP A 247 2.15 11.03 2.05
N ARG A 248 3.43 11.50 2.04
CA ARG A 248 3.84 12.73 2.73
C ARG A 248 2.98 13.94 2.35
N VAL A 249 2.38 13.91 1.18
CA VAL A 249 1.46 14.95 0.68
C VAL A 249 0.28 15.20 1.63
N VAL A 250 -0.04 14.27 2.56
CA VAL A 250 -1.09 14.45 3.56
C VAL A 250 -0.92 15.74 4.36
N ALA A 251 0.32 16.14 4.67
CA ALA A 251 0.59 17.38 5.39
C ALA A 251 0.09 18.62 4.63
N SER A 252 0.28 18.68 3.32
CA SER A 252 -0.21 19.78 2.48
C SER A 252 -1.72 19.66 2.21
N LEU A 253 -2.24 18.45 2.02
CA LEU A 253 -3.66 18.21 1.81
C LEU A 253 -4.49 18.56 3.07
N TYR A 254 -3.95 18.34 4.26
CA TYR A 254 -4.55 18.80 5.51
C TYR A 254 -4.88 20.29 5.45
N TRP A 255 -3.90 21.13 5.11
CA TRP A 255 -4.08 22.59 5.01
C TRP A 255 -4.95 23.02 3.84
N LYS A 256 -4.93 22.25 2.74
CA LYS A 256 -5.86 22.48 1.63
C LYS A 256 -7.31 22.25 2.08
N LEU A 257 -7.59 21.15 2.76
CA LEU A 257 -8.93 20.80 3.24
C LEU A 257 -9.39 21.66 4.41
N ALA A 258 -8.48 22.26 5.19
CA ALA A 258 -8.83 23.20 6.27
C ALA A 258 -9.45 24.49 5.75
N LYS A 259 -9.27 24.84 4.47
CA LYS A 259 -9.91 25.99 3.84
C LYS A 259 -11.39 25.71 3.59
N PRO A 260 -12.33 26.62 3.89
CA PRO A 260 -13.74 26.44 3.61
C PRO A 260 -14.03 26.46 2.09
N GLY A 261 -15.21 25.96 1.70
CA GLY A 261 -15.68 25.94 0.30
C GLY A 261 -15.36 24.62 -0.41
N ASP A 262 -15.68 24.54 -1.70
CA ASP A 262 -15.50 23.31 -2.47
C ASP A 262 -14.03 23.06 -2.82
N ALA A 263 -13.66 21.79 -2.96
CA ALA A 263 -12.28 21.40 -3.26
C ALA A 263 -12.22 20.12 -4.10
N ASP A 264 -11.33 20.11 -5.09
CA ASP A 264 -10.93 18.89 -5.80
C ASP A 264 -9.57 18.39 -5.26
N VAL A 265 -9.48 17.08 -5.02
CA VAL A 265 -8.27 16.41 -4.56
C VAL A 265 -7.95 15.26 -5.53
N ASP A 266 -6.84 15.38 -6.23
CA ASP A 266 -6.31 14.29 -7.04
C ASP A 266 -5.62 13.27 -6.13
N VAL A 267 -6.11 12.03 -6.16
CA VAL A 267 -5.56 10.91 -5.35
C VAL A 267 -4.74 9.91 -6.17
N SER A 268 -4.47 10.22 -7.44
CA SER A 268 -3.64 9.37 -8.29
C SER A 268 -2.23 9.15 -7.72
N GLY A 269 -1.66 10.17 -7.07
CA GLY A 269 -0.34 10.11 -6.41
C GLY A 269 -0.35 9.47 -5.02
N CYS A 270 -1.50 9.48 -4.32
CA CYS A 270 -1.62 9.07 -2.92
C CYS A 270 -2.91 8.27 -2.63
N PRO A 271 -3.15 7.17 -3.38
CA PRO A 271 -4.42 6.43 -3.30
C PRO A 271 -4.71 5.87 -1.90
N ASP A 272 -3.69 5.61 -1.13
CA ASP A 272 -3.81 5.06 0.21
C ASP A 272 -4.29 6.09 1.25
N LEU A 273 -4.26 7.37 0.90
CA LEU A 273 -4.79 8.44 1.73
C LEU A 273 -6.29 8.71 1.53
N LEU A 274 -6.96 8.11 0.53
CA LEU A 274 -8.38 8.39 0.29
C LEU A 274 -9.24 8.22 1.56
N PRO A 275 -9.21 7.10 2.30
CA PRO A 275 -10.06 6.93 3.47
C PRO A 275 -9.86 7.99 4.57
N PRO A 276 -8.64 8.30 5.06
CA PRO A 276 -8.46 9.35 6.05
C PRO A 276 -8.80 10.76 5.52
N LEU A 277 -8.50 11.06 4.25
CA LEU A 277 -8.88 12.35 3.65
C LEU A 277 -10.39 12.49 3.48
N ALA A 278 -11.10 11.41 3.18
CA ALA A 278 -12.56 11.41 3.08
C ALA A 278 -13.23 11.68 4.44
N VAL A 279 -12.65 11.17 5.53
CA VAL A 279 -13.08 11.50 6.90
C VAL A 279 -12.87 12.99 7.20
N MET A 280 -11.75 13.61 6.78
CA MET A 280 -11.53 15.05 6.91
C MET A 280 -12.60 15.81 6.08
N ALA A 281 -12.83 15.37 4.84
CA ALA A 281 -13.80 16.00 3.94
C ALA A 281 -15.23 15.98 4.49
N ALA A 282 -15.59 14.92 5.19
CA ALA A 282 -16.93 14.74 5.72
C ALA A 282 -17.30 15.68 6.89
N VAL A 283 -16.31 16.37 7.51
CA VAL A 283 -16.55 17.29 8.65
C VAL A 283 -16.25 18.76 8.32
N ARG A 284 -15.80 19.07 7.09
CA ARG A 284 -15.54 20.44 6.66
C ARG A 284 -16.76 21.07 5.97
N SER A 285 -16.83 22.39 5.89
CA SER A 285 -17.85 23.06 5.09
C SER A 285 -17.54 22.95 3.59
N GLY A 286 -18.59 22.70 2.77
CA GLY A 286 -18.48 22.55 1.32
C GLY A 286 -18.41 21.09 0.85
N THR A 287 -18.20 20.93 -0.44
CA THR A 287 -18.08 19.63 -1.12
C THR A 287 -16.63 19.36 -1.48
N THR A 288 -16.16 18.16 -1.20
CA THR A 288 -14.85 17.71 -1.65
C THR A 288 -15.01 16.59 -2.68
N ARG A 289 -14.39 16.73 -3.83
CA ARG A 289 -14.35 15.69 -4.86
C ARG A 289 -12.95 15.11 -4.96
N PHE A 290 -12.83 13.83 -4.70
CA PHE A 290 -11.62 13.05 -4.93
C PHE A 290 -11.68 12.49 -6.35
N VAL A 291 -10.65 12.75 -7.16
CA VAL A 291 -10.60 12.40 -8.59
C VAL A 291 -9.42 11.50 -8.91
N ASN A 292 -9.44 10.88 -10.09
CA ASN A 292 -8.42 9.94 -10.57
C ASN A 292 -8.26 8.74 -9.60
N ALA A 293 -9.39 8.17 -9.19
CA ALA A 293 -9.49 7.20 -8.13
C ALA A 293 -9.87 5.78 -8.61
N ALA A 294 -9.99 5.55 -9.94
CA ALA A 294 -10.49 4.29 -10.51
C ALA A 294 -9.79 3.04 -9.97
N ARG A 295 -8.46 3.08 -9.83
CA ARG A 295 -7.67 1.93 -9.34
C ARG A 295 -7.89 1.60 -7.85
N LEU A 296 -8.57 2.46 -7.10
CA LEU A 296 -8.95 2.17 -5.71
C LEU A 296 -9.99 1.05 -5.62
N ARG A 297 -10.71 0.76 -6.72
CA ARG A 297 -11.66 -0.35 -6.80
C ARG A 297 -11.01 -1.74 -6.79
N ILE A 298 -9.74 -1.83 -7.18
CA ILE A 298 -8.97 -3.09 -7.25
C ILE A 298 -7.97 -3.25 -6.11
N LYS A 299 -8.19 -2.57 -4.99
CA LYS A 299 -7.38 -2.71 -3.76
C LYS A 299 -7.87 -3.87 -2.88
N GLU A 300 -7.55 -3.88 -1.61
CA GLU A 300 -7.98 -4.86 -0.62
C GLU A 300 -9.52 -4.97 -0.55
N SER A 301 -10.19 -3.84 -0.68
CA SER A 301 -11.63 -3.71 -0.94
C SER A 301 -11.84 -2.84 -2.19
N ASP A 302 -13.06 -2.67 -2.68
CA ASP A 302 -13.41 -1.52 -3.51
C ASP A 302 -13.43 -0.28 -2.60
N ARG A 303 -12.29 0.43 -2.50
CA ARG A 303 -12.13 1.53 -1.56
C ARG A 303 -13.00 2.74 -1.85
N LEU A 304 -13.47 2.93 -3.10
CA LEU A 304 -14.46 3.97 -3.38
C LEU A 304 -15.78 3.60 -2.73
N ALA A 305 -16.29 2.41 -3.01
CA ALA A 305 -17.54 1.92 -2.46
C ALA A 305 -17.49 1.81 -0.93
N THR A 306 -16.43 1.22 -0.36
CA THR A 306 -16.33 1.01 1.09
C THR A 306 -16.09 2.29 1.85
N THR A 307 -15.39 3.29 1.29
CA THR A 307 -15.26 4.62 1.92
C THR A 307 -16.57 5.38 1.89
N ALA A 308 -17.32 5.33 0.77
CA ALA A 308 -18.66 5.93 0.71
C ALA A 308 -19.61 5.26 1.72
N ALA A 309 -19.61 3.93 1.79
CA ALA A 309 -20.43 3.16 2.72
C ALA A 309 -20.10 3.50 4.19
N LEU A 310 -18.80 3.58 4.53
CA LEU A 310 -18.34 4.00 5.86
C LEU A 310 -18.93 5.37 6.25
N LEU A 311 -18.76 6.39 5.40
CA LEU A 311 -19.21 7.75 5.72
C LEU A 311 -20.75 7.81 5.82
N ASN A 312 -21.46 7.15 4.91
CA ASN A 312 -22.93 7.14 4.89
C ASN A 312 -23.51 6.37 6.09
N ALA A 313 -22.88 5.24 6.49
CA ALA A 313 -23.28 4.49 7.69
C ALA A 313 -23.17 5.32 8.97
N LEU A 314 -22.33 6.33 8.95
CA LEU A 314 -22.09 7.24 10.06
C LEU A 314 -22.85 8.57 9.96
N GLY A 315 -23.80 8.70 9.03
CA GLY A 315 -24.62 9.88 8.84
C GLY A 315 -23.97 10.98 8.01
N GLY A 316 -22.88 10.67 7.31
CA GLY A 316 -22.28 11.54 6.31
C GLY A 316 -23.00 11.50 4.96
N HIS A 317 -22.50 12.25 3.99
CA HIS A 317 -22.99 12.25 2.60
C HIS A 317 -21.83 12.03 1.65
N ALA A 318 -21.70 10.81 1.14
CA ALA A 318 -20.67 10.42 0.18
C ALA A 318 -21.30 9.67 -1.00
N GLU A 319 -20.91 10.05 -2.20
CA GLU A 319 -21.35 9.44 -3.45
C GLU A 319 -20.13 9.03 -4.27
N GLU A 320 -20.10 7.76 -4.67
CA GLU A 320 -19.04 7.25 -5.54
C GLU A 320 -19.41 7.44 -7.03
N GLY A 321 -18.44 7.87 -7.83
CA GLY A 321 -18.48 7.82 -9.28
C GLY A 321 -17.60 6.67 -9.80
N PRO A 322 -17.50 6.47 -11.13
CA PRO A 322 -16.63 5.42 -11.69
C PRO A 322 -15.15 5.53 -11.26
N ASP A 323 -14.63 6.74 -11.16
CA ASP A 323 -13.24 7.08 -10.83
C ASP A 323 -13.12 8.20 -9.77
N SER A 324 -14.18 8.43 -9.00
CA SER A 324 -14.23 9.54 -8.06
C SER A 324 -15.06 9.23 -6.82
N LEU A 325 -14.82 9.99 -5.76
CA LEU A 325 -15.65 10.03 -4.56
C LEU A 325 -15.99 11.49 -4.25
N THR A 326 -17.27 11.82 -4.17
CA THR A 326 -17.75 13.14 -3.78
C THR A 326 -18.25 13.08 -2.34
N VAL A 327 -17.72 13.93 -1.47
CA VAL A 327 -18.08 13.99 -0.06
C VAL A 327 -18.58 15.39 0.26
N ARG A 328 -19.82 15.46 0.77
CA ARG A 328 -20.39 16.71 1.29
C ARG A 328 -20.24 16.75 2.80
N GLY A 329 -19.67 17.83 3.31
CA GLY A 329 -19.46 18.00 4.74
C GLY A 329 -20.76 18.11 5.53
N VAL A 330 -20.79 17.51 6.72
CA VAL A 330 -21.89 17.54 7.66
C VAL A 330 -21.46 18.16 8.99
N PRO A 331 -22.36 18.85 9.73
CA PRO A 331 -22.01 19.46 11.02
C PRO A 331 -21.62 18.44 12.09
N ALA A 332 -22.24 17.28 12.07
CA ALA A 332 -22.01 16.19 13.01
C ALA A 332 -22.34 14.84 12.36
N PHE A 333 -21.72 13.82 12.85
CA PHE A 333 -22.04 12.44 12.53
C PHE A 333 -23.01 11.85 13.56
N SER A 334 -23.77 10.81 13.21
CA SER A 334 -24.81 10.23 14.07
C SER A 334 -24.38 8.97 14.85
N GLY A 335 -23.21 8.41 14.56
CA GLY A 335 -22.84 7.05 15.02
C GLY A 335 -23.46 5.99 14.12
N GLY A 336 -23.09 4.73 14.36
CA GLY A 336 -23.61 3.61 13.55
C GLY A 336 -22.70 2.39 13.54
N THR A 337 -22.97 1.49 12.59
CA THR A 337 -22.15 0.28 12.37
C THR A 337 -21.46 0.35 11.02
N VAL A 338 -20.17 0.14 11.01
CA VAL A 338 -19.31 0.11 9.82
C VAL A 338 -18.78 -1.29 9.60
N ASP A 339 -18.95 -1.81 8.39
CA ASP A 339 -18.22 -3.01 7.95
C ASP A 339 -16.78 -2.61 7.57
N GLY A 340 -15.79 -3.18 8.23
CA GLY A 340 -14.38 -2.97 7.92
C GLY A 340 -13.94 -3.53 6.56
N ALA A 341 -14.81 -4.31 5.90
CA ALA A 341 -14.63 -4.84 4.54
C ALA A 341 -13.28 -5.57 4.35
N ASN A 342 -12.77 -6.18 5.40
CA ASN A 342 -11.43 -6.76 5.45
C ASN A 342 -10.33 -5.80 4.95
N ASP A 343 -10.53 -4.48 5.09
CA ASP A 343 -9.57 -3.43 4.71
C ASP A 343 -9.16 -2.60 5.91
N HIS A 344 -7.88 -2.70 6.28
CA HIS A 344 -7.30 -2.00 7.42
C HIS A 344 -7.51 -0.47 7.36
N ARG A 345 -7.55 0.11 6.16
CA ARG A 345 -7.74 1.57 6.00
C ARG A 345 -9.18 1.99 6.29
N ILE A 346 -10.14 1.14 5.98
CA ILE A 346 -11.55 1.38 6.31
C ILE A 346 -11.75 1.28 7.83
N VAL A 347 -11.18 0.26 8.46
CA VAL A 347 -11.23 0.10 9.92
C VAL A 347 -10.64 1.31 10.65
N MET A 348 -9.42 1.73 10.26
CA MET A 348 -8.76 2.87 10.90
C MET A 348 -9.49 4.20 10.63
N ALA A 349 -10.00 4.40 9.41
CA ALA A 349 -10.80 5.59 9.08
C ALA A 349 -12.07 5.67 9.94
N ALA A 350 -12.78 4.54 10.11
CA ALA A 350 -13.95 4.46 10.99
C ALA A 350 -13.61 4.76 12.46
N ALA A 351 -12.48 4.25 12.94
CA ALA A 351 -12.02 4.50 14.31
C ALA A 351 -11.71 5.99 14.55
N ILE A 352 -11.05 6.63 13.58
CA ILE A 352 -10.76 8.07 13.66
C ILE A 352 -12.04 8.89 13.56
N ALA A 353 -12.93 8.56 12.63
CA ALA A 353 -14.22 9.22 12.51
C ALA A 353 -14.99 9.16 13.83
N ALA A 354 -14.98 8.04 14.54
CA ALA A 354 -15.66 7.86 15.82
C ALA A 354 -15.24 8.87 16.91
N THR A 355 -14.08 9.54 16.81
CA THR A 355 -13.64 10.55 17.79
C THR A 355 -14.45 11.85 17.78
N ARG A 356 -15.29 12.05 16.76
CA ARG A 356 -16.14 13.25 16.61
C ARG A 356 -17.66 12.94 16.71
N TYR A 357 -18.04 11.84 17.32
CA TYR A 357 -19.43 11.42 17.42
C TYR A 357 -20.08 11.76 18.75
N SER A 358 -21.42 11.79 18.75
CA SER A 358 -22.24 11.85 19.96
C SER A 358 -22.73 10.47 20.42
N ALA A 359 -22.58 9.42 19.60
CA ALA A 359 -23.03 8.06 19.85
C ALA A 359 -21.94 7.04 19.52
N PRO A 360 -21.93 5.85 20.12
CA PRO A 360 -20.95 4.82 19.84
C PRO A 360 -20.94 4.36 18.39
N VAL A 361 -19.74 3.97 17.90
CA VAL A 361 -19.52 3.39 16.56
C VAL A 361 -19.08 1.95 16.72
N THR A 362 -19.78 1.04 16.05
CA THR A 362 -19.39 -0.36 15.95
C THR A 362 -18.62 -0.59 14.63
N ILE A 363 -17.48 -1.26 14.71
CA ILE A 363 -16.65 -1.63 13.55
C ILE A 363 -16.55 -3.14 13.51
N LEU A 364 -17.08 -3.73 12.42
CA LEU A 364 -16.99 -5.18 12.17
C LEU A 364 -15.67 -5.51 11.46
N GLY A 365 -15.05 -6.65 11.80
CA GLY A 365 -13.80 -7.09 11.19
C GLY A 365 -12.59 -6.21 11.53
N ALA A 366 -12.56 -5.68 12.74
CA ALA A 366 -11.54 -4.71 13.20
C ALA A 366 -10.11 -5.29 13.28
N GLU A 367 -9.94 -6.61 13.18
CA GLU A 367 -8.63 -7.29 13.08
C GLU A 367 -7.89 -7.01 11.78
N ALA A 368 -8.55 -6.49 10.76
CA ALA A 368 -7.93 -6.16 9.46
C ALA A 368 -6.74 -5.18 9.61
N ILE A 369 -6.65 -4.41 10.70
CA ILE A 369 -5.51 -3.53 11.00
C ILE A 369 -4.17 -4.29 11.02
N ARG A 370 -4.17 -5.59 11.34
CA ARG A 370 -2.97 -6.43 11.41
C ARG A 370 -2.21 -6.52 10.08
N LYS A 371 -2.86 -6.18 8.95
CA LYS A 371 -2.23 -6.16 7.63
C LYS A 371 -1.15 -5.10 7.49
N SER A 372 -1.27 -3.96 8.22
CA SER A 372 -0.36 -2.83 8.06
C SER A 372 -0.02 -2.08 9.35
N TYR A 373 -0.89 -2.09 10.37
CA TYR A 373 -0.70 -1.37 11.63
C TYR A 373 -1.17 -2.23 12.83
N PRO A 374 -0.43 -3.31 13.15
CA PRO A 374 -0.85 -4.24 14.21
C PRO A 374 -1.11 -3.58 15.56
N SER A 375 -0.32 -2.56 15.94
CA SER A 375 -0.44 -1.83 17.22
C SER A 375 -1.46 -0.67 17.19
N PHE A 376 -2.30 -0.56 16.16
CA PHE A 376 -3.22 0.58 16.04
C PHE A 376 -4.15 0.73 17.25
N TRP A 377 -4.69 -0.37 17.77
CA TRP A 377 -5.62 -0.33 18.90
C TRP A 377 -4.92 0.00 20.22
N GLU A 378 -3.66 -0.43 20.39
CA GLU A 378 -2.81 -0.06 21.51
C GLU A 378 -2.51 1.44 21.50
N ASP A 379 -2.10 1.98 20.34
CA ASP A 379 -1.82 3.40 20.17
C ASP A 379 -3.10 4.24 20.35
N TYR A 380 -4.23 3.78 19.80
CA TYR A 380 -5.53 4.43 19.96
C TYR A 380 -5.92 4.52 21.45
N LYS A 381 -5.74 3.44 22.20
CA LYS A 381 -6.01 3.39 23.65
C LYS A 381 -5.04 4.26 24.44
N GLN A 382 -3.75 4.25 24.09
CA GLN A 382 -2.74 5.09 24.74
C GLN A 382 -3.04 6.59 24.58
N LEU A 383 -3.62 6.98 23.45
CA LEU A 383 -4.07 8.35 23.20
C LEU A 383 -5.38 8.71 23.92
N GLY A 384 -5.92 7.82 24.73
CA GLY A 384 -7.16 8.02 25.49
C GLY A 384 -8.42 7.54 24.79
N GLY A 385 -8.30 6.83 23.69
CA GLY A 385 -9.43 6.20 23.02
C GLY A 385 -10.03 5.06 23.87
N VAL A 386 -11.36 4.95 23.87
CA VAL A 386 -12.11 3.95 24.64
C VAL A 386 -12.90 3.08 23.69
N PHE A 387 -12.76 1.78 23.84
CA PHE A 387 -13.52 0.80 23.05
C PHE A 387 -13.67 -0.52 23.79
N ASP A 388 -14.73 -1.24 23.46
CA ASP A 388 -14.99 -2.63 23.87
C ASP A 388 -14.76 -3.56 22.67
N VAL A 389 -14.24 -4.76 22.95
CA VAL A 389 -14.03 -5.85 21.98
C VAL A 389 -15.07 -6.93 22.22
N PHE A 390 -15.71 -7.47 21.16
CA PHE A 390 -16.70 -8.54 21.27
C PHE A 390 -16.77 -9.43 20.02
#